data_c577ef658b254a6764531def21e8fc74
#
_entry.id   c577ef658b254a6764531def21e8fc74
#
_cell.length_a   1.000
_cell.length_b   1.000
_cell.length_c   1.000
_cell.angle_alpha   90.00
_cell.angle_beta   90.00
_cell.angle_gamma   90.00
#
_symmetry.space_group_name_H-M   'P 1'
#
loop_
_entity.id
_entity.type
_entity.pdbx_description
1 polymer ?
#
loop_
_entity_poly.entity_id
_entity_poly.type
_entity_poly.pdbx_seq_one_letter_code
_entity_poly.pdbx_strand_id
1 'polypeptide(L)'
;MKKVLVINNKYKIKGGEDSNIIDEIDLLKNKYKVEFLEFDNSKKMSLLDFISLFTNSNLHSNQILLKKLKSFNPDAVYVHNLWFVGNLGILKILKKYNFNTLIKIHNFRYYCARSFFIKKHLNNKPKCNACNISSSSSILFNKYFHDSYLRSFILIIFIKRYLNILKSDDLKILTITNFHKHYLIESGIDEKKLDLYLNPIEVKKDKYNKNLSNSKSVIFAGRLNEEKGIKELLGTWEDVKKSEFILNIYGTGSLEEELVKKYSSENIIFHGEVDNDVVIDAISKARAVITSTKMYEGQPRLLCEAS
;
A
#
# COMPACT_ATOMS: atom_id res chain seq x y z
N MET A 1 29.31 0.49 -11.92
CA MET A 1 27.99 0.02 -11.42
C MET A 1 27.04 1.19 -11.47
N LYS A 2 25.87 1.05 -12.13
CA LYS A 2 24.87 2.13 -12.18
C LYS A 2 24.31 2.42 -10.80
N LYS A 3 23.90 3.66 -10.58
CA LYS A 3 23.43 4.19 -9.31
C LYS A 3 21.92 4.38 -9.34
N VAL A 4 21.22 3.87 -8.35
CA VAL A 4 19.76 4.02 -8.20
C VAL A 4 19.44 4.67 -6.87
N LEU A 5 18.70 5.77 -6.90
CA LEU A 5 18.15 6.39 -5.69
C LEU A 5 16.73 5.90 -5.52
N VAL A 6 16.45 5.19 -4.44
CA VAL A 6 15.09 4.78 -4.05
C VAL A 6 14.51 5.82 -3.11
N ILE A 7 13.27 6.25 -3.38
CA ILE A 7 12.56 7.26 -2.56
C ILE A 7 11.26 6.67 -2.06
N ASN A 8 11.03 6.77 -0.75
CA ASN A 8 9.78 6.38 -0.11
C ASN A 8 9.35 7.37 0.96
N ASN A 9 8.06 7.40 1.23
CA ASN A 9 7.48 8.09 2.36
C ASN A 9 6.81 7.06 3.26
N LYS A 10 7.42 6.77 4.39
CA LYS A 10 6.98 5.77 5.37
C LYS A 10 5.64 6.14 5.98
N TYR A 11 4.77 5.14 6.13
CA TYR A 11 3.52 5.29 6.87
C TYR A 11 3.77 5.32 8.38
N LYS A 12 2.83 5.91 9.15
CA LYS A 12 2.88 5.89 10.63
C LYS A 12 2.84 4.48 11.20
N ILE A 13 2.07 3.61 10.57
CA ILE A 13 1.93 2.21 10.95
C ILE A 13 2.53 1.40 9.81
N LYS A 14 3.54 0.60 10.13
CA LYS A 14 4.21 -0.29 9.18
C LYS A 14 3.20 -1.22 8.51
N GLY A 15 3.36 -1.44 7.22
CA GLY A 15 2.50 -2.32 6.43
C GLY A 15 3.27 -3.13 5.41
N GLY A 16 2.57 -3.99 4.68
CA GLY A 16 3.19 -4.83 3.64
C GLY A 16 3.91 -4.04 2.54
N GLU A 17 3.48 -2.80 2.25
CA GLU A 17 4.15 -1.91 1.30
C GLU A 17 5.58 -1.59 1.76
N ASP A 18 5.76 -1.25 3.06
CA ASP A 18 7.11 -0.92 3.60
C ASP A 18 8.04 -2.14 3.54
N SER A 19 7.53 -3.34 3.82
CA SER A 19 8.32 -4.58 3.72
C SER A 19 8.73 -4.88 2.27
N ASN A 20 7.80 -4.76 1.33
CA ASN A 20 8.08 -4.97 -0.09
C ASN A 20 9.15 -4.03 -0.63
N ILE A 21 9.20 -2.78 -0.15
CA ILE A 21 10.21 -1.80 -0.56
C ILE A 21 11.60 -2.23 -0.09
N ILE A 22 11.73 -2.75 1.13
CA ILE A 22 13.01 -3.27 1.64
C ILE A 22 13.47 -4.47 0.81
N ASP A 23 12.57 -5.42 0.55
CA ASP A 23 12.86 -6.60 -0.28
C ASP A 23 13.35 -6.17 -1.69
N GLU A 24 12.72 -5.15 -2.30
CA GLU A 24 13.15 -4.61 -3.59
C GLU A 24 14.50 -3.91 -3.53
N ILE A 25 14.77 -3.14 -2.48
CA ILE A 25 16.08 -2.51 -2.28
C ILE A 25 17.18 -3.56 -2.21
N ASP A 26 16.96 -4.65 -1.51
CA ASP A 26 17.95 -5.72 -1.37
C ASP A 26 18.19 -6.46 -2.70
N LEU A 27 17.15 -6.69 -3.48
CA LEU A 27 17.30 -7.20 -4.85
C LEU A 27 18.07 -6.25 -5.75
N LEU A 28 17.78 -4.94 -5.68
CA LEU A 28 18.48 -3.93 -6.50
C LEU A 28 19.97 -3.83 -6.14
N LYS A 29 20.34 -3.98 -4.87
CA LYS A 29 21.74 -3.94 -4.41
C LYS A 29 22.61 -5.02 -5.04
N ASN A 30 22.04 -6.14 -5.52
CA ASN A 30 22.77 -7.18 -6.23
C ASN A 30 23.35 -6.71 -7.57
N LYS A 31 22.75 -5.68 -8.20
CA LYS A 31 23.14 -5.22 -9.55
C LYS A 31 23.49 -3.73 -9.62
N TYR A 32 23.06 -2.94 -8.65
CA TYR A 32 23.18 -1.49 -8.64
C TYR A 32 23.80 -0.98 -7.33
N LYS A 33 24.45 0.20 -7.40
CA LYS A 33 24.75 0.96 -6.18
C LYS A 33 23.46 1.67 -5.78
N VAL A 34 22.87 1.29 -4.64
CA VAL A 34 21.58 1.80 -4.19
C VAL A 34 21.76 2.71 -2.99
N GLU A 35 21.15 3.88 -3.02
CA GLU A 35 20.88 4.71 -1.84
C GLU A 35 19.39 4.86 -1.62
N PHE A 36 18.99 4.90 -0.34
CA PHE A 36 17.61 5.02 0.08
C PHE A 36 17.37 6.39 0.73
N LEU A 37 16.34 7.08 0.26
CA LEU A 37 15.85 8.33 0.83
C LEU A 37 14.44 8.12 1.38
N GLU A 38 14.33 8.06 2.69
CA GLU A 38 13.06 7.86 3.38
C GLU A 38 12.58 9.16 4.02
N PHE A 39 11.33 9.53 3.73
CA PHE A 39 10.59 10.56 4.45
C PHE A 39 9.67 9.89 5.46
N ASP A 40 9.44 10.54 6.61
CA ASP A 40 8.71 9.94 7.72
C ASP A 40 7.51 10.80 8.13
N ASN A 41 6.31 10.23 8.00
CA ASN A 41 5.05 10.86 8.40
C ASN A 41 4.78 10.77 9.92
N SER A 42 5.59 10.07 10.71
CA SER A 42 5.39 9.93 12.16
C SER A 42 5.79 11.19 12.93
N LYS A 43 6.67 12.03 12.36
CA LYS A 43 7.13 13.26 12.95
C LYS A 43 6.00 14.29 13.07
N LYS A 44 6.04 15.12 14.11
CA LYS A 44 5.08 16.22 14.24
C LYS A 44 5.19 17.16 13.06
N MET A 45 4.04 17.48 12.46
CA MET A 45 3.95 18.43 11.34
C MET A 45 4.34 19.83 11.81
N SER A 46 5.26 20.46 11.08
CA SER A 46 5.55 21.88 11.20
C SER A 46 4.49 22.71 10.46
N LEU A 47 4.47 24.03 10.69
CA LEU A 47 3.61 24.94 9.93
C LEU A 47 3.91 24.88 8.41
N LEU A 48 5.17 24.70 8.03
CA LEU A 48 5.59 24.55 6.63
C LEU A 48 5.08 23.26 6.01
N ASP A 49 5.07 22.16 6.78
CA ASP A 49 4.47 20.89 6.32
C ASP A 49 2.97 21.06 6.08
N PHE A 50 2.27 21.80 6.95
CA PHE A 50 0.85 22.09 6.75
C PHE A 50 0.61 22.91 5.47
N ILE A 51 1.40 23.96 5.22
CA ILE A 51 1.32 24.73 3.98
C ILE A 51 1.62 23.84 2.77
N SER A 52 2.57 22.92 2.90
CA SER A 52 2.94 22.01 1.82
C SER A 52 1.80 21.08 1.37
N LEU A 53 0.82 20.81 2.22
CA LEU A 53 -0.36 20.03 1.86
C LEU A 53 -1.21 20.74 0.78
N PHE A 54 -1.28 22.06 0.81
CA PHE A 54 -2.03 22.85 -0.19
C PHE A 54 -1.22 23.10 -1.45
N THR A 55 0.07 23.41 -1.31
CA THR A 55 0.96 23.69 -2.45
C THR A 55 1.39 22.44 -3.18
N ASN A 56 1.30 21.28 -2.51
CA ASN A 56 1.89 20.00 -2.92
C ASN A 56 3.39 20.11 -3.23
N SER A 57 4.08 20.91 -2.42
CA SER A 57 5.53 21.09 -2.48
C SER A 57 6.07 21.38 -1.07
N ASN A 58 6.86 20.48 -0.54
CA ASN A 58 7.51 20.62 0.76
C ASN A 58 8.94 21.10 0.54
N LEU A 59 9.24 22.34 0.97
CA LEU A 59 10.56 22.97 0.75
C LEU A 59 11.67 22.17 1.44
N HIS A 60 11.43 21.68 2.65
CA HIS A 60 12.41 20.90 3.39
C HIS A 60 12.73 19.58 2.67
N SER A 61 11.71 18.82 2.26
CA SER A 61 11.88 17.57 1.50
C SER A 61 12.57 17.82 0.17
N ASN A 62 12.24 18.93 -0.50
CA ASN A 62 12.88 19.34 -1.75
C ASN A 62 14.38 19.62 -1.57
N GLN A 63 14.77 20.31 -0.50
CA GLN A 63 16.18 20.57 -0.18
C GLN A 63 16.96 19.30 0.13
N ILE A 64 16.37 18.39 0.90
CA ILE A 64 16.96 17.08 1.20
C ILE A 64 17.18 16.30 -0.10
N LEU A 65 16.17 16.25 -0.99
CA LEU A 65 16.30 15.60 -2.29
C LEU A 65 17.43 16.21 -3.12
N LEU A 66 17.45 17.54 -3.28
CA LEU A 66 18.48 18.22 -4.07
C LEU A 66 19.89 17.94 -3.55
N LYS A 67 20.09 17.96 -2.23
CA LYS A 67 21.35 17.59 -1.60
C LYS A 67 21.73 16.14 -1.92
N LYS A 68 20.77 15.22 -1.83
CA LYS A 68 20.97 13.79 -2.12
C LYS A 68 21.31 13.56 -3.59
N LEU A 69 20.58 14.18 -4.53
CA LEU A 69 20.85 14.11 -5.96
C LEU A 69 22.24 14.60 -6.31
N LYS A 70 22.67 15.74 -5.72
CA LYS A 70 24.00 16.31 -5.94
C LYS A 70 25.12 15.40 -5.40
N SER A 71 24.96 14.82 -4.22
CA SER A 71 26.01 14.01 -3.57
C SER A 71 26.10 12.60 -4.18
N PHE A 72 24.98 11.99 -4.53
CA PHE A 72 24.94 10.61 -5.02
C PHE A 72 25.02 10.54 -6.55
N ASN A 73 24.48 11.53 -7.26
CA ASN A 73 24.38 11.59 -8.72
C ASN A 73 23.85 10.28 -9.33
N PRO A 74 22.55 9.94 -9.11
CA PRO A 74 21.97 8.68 -9.56
C PRO A 74 21.75 8.66 -11.07
N ASP A 75 21.89 7.49 -11.70
CA ASP A 75 21.53 7.24 -13.11
C ASP A 75 20.00 7.09 -13.28
N ALA A 76 19.32 6.64 -12.22
CA ALA A 76 17.86 6.54 -12.18
C ALA A 76 17.33 6.78 -10.77
N VAL A 77 16.08 7.24 -10.69
CA VAL A 77 15.36 7.44 -9.42
C VAL A 77 14.11 6.58 -9.41
N TYR A 78 13.98 5.77 -8.38
CA TYR A 78 12.87 4.85 -8.19
C TYR A 78 11.99 5.33 -7.03
N VAL A 79 10.78 5.76 -7.34
CA VAL A 79 9.86 6.40 -6.41
C VAL A 79 8.72 5.47 -6.07
N HIS A 80 8.46 5.28 -4.78
CA HIS A 80 7.32 4.55 -4.26
C HIS A 80 6.25 5.52 -3.76
N ASN A 81 6.10 5.67 -2.47
CA ASN A 81 5.12 6.57 -1.87
C ASN A 81 5.68 7.98 -1.65
N LEU A 82 4.86 9.00 -1.93
CA LEU A 82 5.20 10.41 -1.66
C LEU A 82 4.20 11.10 -0.73
N TRP A 83 3.20 10.39 -0.26
CA TRP A 83 2.17 10.94 0.64
C TRP A 83 2.67 10.89 2.09
N PHE A 84 2.76 12.02 2.81
CA PHE A 84 2.54 13.39 2.35
C PHE A 84 3.78 14.26 2.51
N VAL A 85 4.72 13.91 3.40
CA VAL A 85 5.93 14.71 3.71
C VAL A 85 6.87 14.79 2.50
N GLY A 86 7.09 13.67 1.79
CA GLY A 86 7.86 13.64 0.54
C GLY A 86 7.29 14.59 -0.51
N ASN A 87 5.98 14.51 -0.73
CA ASN A 87 5.21 15.43 -1.56
C ASN A 87 5.53 15.41 -3.08
N LEU A 88 4.62 15.98 -3.88
CA LEU A 88 4.75 16.01 -5.35
C LEU A 88 5.84 16.96 -5.86
N GLY A 89 6.34 17.85 -5.02
CA GLY A 89 7.51 18.68 -5.31
C GLY A 89 8.73 17.88 -5.74
N ILE A 90 8.89 16.67 -5.20
CA ILE A 90 9.95 15.72 -5.58
C ILE A 90 9.89 15.40 -7.07
N LEU A 91 8.72 15.02 -7.61
CA LEU A 91 8.55 14.70 -9.02
C LEU A 91 8.83 15.90 -9.93
N LYS A 92 8.43 17.10 -9.51
CA LYS A 92 8.73 18.34 -10.24
C LYS A 92 10.23 18.61 -10.32
N ILE A 93 10.97 18.32 -9.24
CA ILE A 93 12.44 18.46 -9.22
C ILE A 93 13.07 17.43 -10.16
N LEU A 94 12.67 16.18 -10.06
CA LEU A 94 13.21 15.11 -10.92
C LEU A 94 13.00 15.42 -12.40
N LYS A 95 11.81 15.90 -12.77
CA LYS A 95 11.48 16.35 -14.12
C LYS A 95 12.35 17.55 -14.53
N LYS A 96 12.46 18.58 -13.67
CA LYS A 96 13.24 19.79 -13.96
C LYS A 96 14.71 19.48 -14.29
N TYR A 97 15.28 18.48 -13.63
CA TYR A 97 16.67 18.07 -13.82
C TYR A 97 16.85 16.84 -14.74
N ASN A 98 15.78 16.43 -15.45
CA ASN A 98 15.76 15.32 -16.42
C ASN A 98 16.27 13.98 -15.86
N PHE A 99 15.97 13.67 -14.60
CA PHE A 99 16.30 12.35 -14.05
C PHE A 99 15.38 11.27 -14.64
N ASN A 100 15.99 10.14 -15.04
CA ASN A 100 15.22 8.95 -15.41
C ASN A 100 14.44 8.47 -14.19
N THR A 101 13.11 8.62 -14.22
CA THR A 101 12.23 8.41 -13.07
C THR A 101 11.28 7.26 -13.32
N LEU A 102 11.31 6.28 -12.41
CA LEU A 102 10.34 5.20 -12.31
C LEU A 102 9.46 5.43 -11.08
N ILE A 103 8.16 5.20 -11.21
CA ILE A 103 7.22 5.27 -10.09
C ILE A 103 6.54 3.92 -9.95
N LYS A 104 6.58 3.30 -8.77
CA LYS A 104 5.79 2.11 -8.47
C LYS A 104 4.55 2.49 -7.66
N ILE A 105 3.39 2.10 -8.15
CA ILE A 105 2.11 2.41 -7.51
C ILE A 105 1.60 1.16 -6.80
N HIS A 106 1.47 1.24 -5.48
CA HIS A 106 1.08 0.13 -4.60
C HIS A 106 -0.40 0.13 -4.19
N ASN A 107 -1.10 1.26 -4.40
CA ASN A 107 -2.47 1.45 -3.91
C ASN A 107 -3.32 2.26 -4.89
N PHE A 108 -4.63 2.30 -4.64
CA PHE A 108 -5.60 2.98 -5.51
C PHE A 108 -5.86 4.44 -5.13
N ARG A 109 -4.94 5.11 -4.40
CA ARG A 109 -5.12 6.50 -3.96
C ARG A 109 -5.25 7.49 -5.12
N TYR A 110 -4.63 7.20 -6.26
CA TYR A 110 -4.78 8.01 -7.49
C TYR A 110 -6.21 7.96 -8.06
N TYR A 111 -7.00 6.96 -7.67
CA TYR A 111 -8.34 6.72 -8.16
C TYR A 111 -9.44 7.11 -7.15
N CYS A 112 -9.19 6.95 -5.85
CA CYS A 112 -10.17 7.16 -4.80
C CYS A 112 -9.56 7.80 -3.55
N ALA A 113 -10.15 8.89 -3.07
CA ALA A 113 -9.74 9.54 -1.82
C ALA A 113 -9.92 8.63 -0.60
N ARG A 114 -10.84 7.67 -0.67
CA ARG A 114 -11.10 6.68 0.37
C ARG A 114 -10.61 5.29 -0.08
N SER A 115 -9.38 5.21 -0.51
CA SER A 115 -8.77 4.04 -1.15
C SER A 115 -9.07 2.68 -0.49
N PHE A 116 -9.33 2.66 0.81
CA PHE A 116 -9.64 1.44 1.57
C PHE A 116 -11.04 0.88 1.29
N PHE A 117 -12.01 1.71 0.90
CA PHE A 117 -13.40 1.31 0.72
C PHE A 117 -13.91 1.56 -0.70
N ILE A 118 -13.05 1.34 -1.66
CA ILE A 118 -13.38 1.63 -3.06
C ILE A 118 -14.65 0.89 -3.52
N LYS A 119 -14.82 -0.38 -3.14
CA LYS A 119 -16.04 -1.17 -3.47
C LYS A 119 -17.31 -0.51 -2.93
N LYS A 120 -17.27 -0.03 -1.67
CA LYS A 120 -18.39 0.67 -1.04
C LYS A 120 -18.73 1.98 -1.74
N HIS A 121 -17.71 2.71 -2.21
CA HIS A 121 -17.88 3.95 -2.95
C HIS A 121 -18.38 3.74 -4.36
N LEU A 122 -17.96 2.67 -5.01
CA LEU A 122 -18.40 2.35 -6.36
C LEU A 122 -19.87 1.96 -6.43
N ASN A 123 -20.42 1.40 -5.34
CA ASN A 123 -21.80 0.93 -5.29
C ASN A 123 -22.18 0.08 -6.52
N ASN A 124 -21.32 -0.90 -6.83
CA ASN A 124 -21.38 -1.78 -8.01
C ASN A 124 -21.25 -1.07 -9.38
N LYS A 125 -20.86 0.20 -9.42
CA LYS A 125 -20.56 0.91 -10.66
C LYS A 125 -19.07 0.82 -11.00
N PRO A 126 -18.68 0.83 -12.27
CA PRO A 126 -17.27 0.76 -12.67
C PRO A 126 -16.44 1.98 -12.25
N LYS A 127 -17.09 3.14 -12.03
CA LYS A 127 -16.44 4.39 -11.62
C LYS A 127 -17.18 5.06 -10.49
N CYS A 128 -16.42 5.61 -9.53
CA CYS A 128 -16.95 6.42 -8.44
C CYS A 128 -16.85 7.90 -8.77
N ASN A 129 -17.98 8.61 -8.77
CA ASN A 129 -18.06 10.04 -9.04
C ASN A 129 -18.15 10.87 -7.75
N ALA A 130 -18.13 10.24 -6.58
CA ALA A 130 -18.41 10.91 -5.31
C ALA A 130 -17.43 12.03 -4.96
N CYS A 131 -16.13 11.86 -5.25
CA CYS A 131 -15.10 12.86 -4.96
C CYS A 131 -14.57 13.57 -6.23
N ASN A 132 -15.19 13.33 -7.38
CA ASN A 132 -14.82 13.93 -8.66
C ASN A 132 -13.35 13.73 -9.06
N ILE A 133 -12.75 12.62 -8.69
CA ILE A 133 -11.39 12.28 -9.10
C ILE A 133 -11.41 11.66 -10.50
N SER A 134 -12.33 10.71 -10.71
CA SER A 134 -12.45 9.94 -11.95
C SER A 134 -13.50 10.47 -12.93
N SER A 135 -14.21 11.58 -12.59
CA SER A 135 -15.26 12.17 -13.39
C SER A 135 -15.25 13.70 -13.28
N SER A 136 -15.71 14.39 -14.33
CA SER A 136 -15.92 15.83 -14.34
C SER A 136 -17.17 16.26 -13.58
N SER A 137 -18.12 15.37 -13.37
CA SER A 137 -19.38 15.63 -12.67
C SER A 137 -19.27 15.27 -11.20
N SER A 138 -18.77 16.18 -10.38
CA SER A 138 -18.85 16.03 -8.94
C SER A 138 -20.25 16.36 -8.48
N ILE A 139 -20.82 15.47 -7.69
CA ILE A 139 -22.15 15.71 -7.17
C ILE A 139 -22.09 16.20 -5.74
N LEU A 140 -21.28 15.60 -4.89
CA LEU A 140 -21.24 15.94 -3.47
C LEU A 140 -19.83 15.86 -2.92
N PHE A 141 -19.35 16.97 -2.35
CA PHE A 141 -18.15 16.96 -1.52
C PHE A 141 -18.52 16.44 -0.12
N ASN A 142 -17.79 15.45 0.37
CA ASN A 142 -18.07 14.82 1.66
C ASN A 142 -16.79 14.51 2.44
N LYS A 143 -16.93 14.04 3.67
CA LYS A 143 -15.85 13.64 4.56
C LYS A 143 -15.25 12.28 4.16
N TYR A 144 -14.56 12.24 3.01
CA TYR A 144 -14.01 10.99 2.45
C TYR A 144 -12.79 10.47 3.20
N PHE A 145 -12.03 11.35 3.85
CA PHE A 145 -10.79 11.01 4.49
C PHE A 145 -10.77 11.46 5.96
N HIS A 146 -10.63 10.49 6.89
CA HIS A 146 -10.63 10.70 8.33
C HIS A 146 -11.79 11.60 8.83
N ASP A 147 -12.98 11.42 8.28
CA ASP A 147 -14.21 12.13 8.62
C ASP A 147 -14.07 13.67 8.72
N SER A 148 -13.19 14.24 7.89
CA SER A 148 -12.88 15.65 7.86
C SER A 148 -13.02 16.22 6.45
N TYR A 149 -13.80 17.31 6.30
CA TYR A 149 -13.91 18.04 5.02
C TYR A 149 -12.56 18.60 4.56
N LEU A 150 -11.82 19.26 5.47
CA LEU A 150 -10.54 19.87 5.15
C LEU A 150 -9.51 18.82 4.67
N ARG A 151 -9.38 17.72 5.40
CA ARG A 151 -8.47 16.62 5.03
C ARG A 151 -8.86 15.98 3.70
N SER A 152 -10.16 15.81 3.47
CA SER A 152 -10.70 15.29 2.21
C SER A 152 -10.39 16.20 1.04
N PHE A 153 -10.57 17.53 1.20
CA PHE A 153 -10.25 18.51 0.20
C PHE A 153 -8.77 18.51 -0.18
N ILE A 154 -7.89 18.55 0.82
CA ILE A 154 -6.43 18.48 0.62
C ILE A 154 -6.04 17.22 -0.14
N LEU A 155 -6.56 16.06 0.28
CA LEU A 155 -6.26 14.80 -0.37
C LEU A 155 -6.74 14.76 -1.83
N ILE A 156 -7.94 15.26 -2.12
CA ILE A 156 -8.47 15.32 -3.49
C ILE A 156 -7.59 16.19 -4.38
N ILE A 157 -7.15 17.35 -3.88
CA ILE A 157 -6.21 18.21 -4.63
C ILE A 157 -4.90 17.46 -4.91
N PHE A 158 -4.33 16.80 -3.90
CA PHE A 158 -3.11 16.00 -4.08
C PHE A 158 -3.31 14.94 -5.16
N ILE A 159 -4.39 14.16 -5.08
CA ILE A 159 -4.68 13.06 -6.03
C ILE A 159 -4.84 13.59 -7.45
N LYS A 160 -5.61 14.66 -7.66
CA LYS A 160 -5.79 15.26 -9.00
C LYS A 160 -4.47 15.74 -9.59
N ARG A 161 -3.64 16.39 -8.79
CA ARG A 161 -2.30 16.83 -9.24
C ARG A 161 -1.37 15.65 -9.52
N TYR A 162 -1.41 14.63 -8.66
CA TYR A 162 -0.63 13.41 -8.85
C TYR A 162 -1.03 12.72 -10.14
N LEU A 163 -2.32 12.50 -10.37
CA LEU A 163 -2.83 11.90 -11.60
C LEU A 163 -2.42 12.71 -12.85
N ASN A 164 -2.46 14.03 -12.79
CA ASN A 164 -2.01 14.88 -13.88
C ASN A 164 -0.51 14.72 -14.17
N ILE A 165 0.32 14.61 -13.14
CA ILE A 165 1.76 14.32 -13.31
C ILE A 165 1.95 12.96 -13.97
N LEU A 166 1.27 11.91 -13.51
CA LEU A 166 1.35 10.59 -14.11
C LEU A 166 0.95 10.57 -15.60
N LYS A 167 -0.02 11.41 -15.98
CA LYS A 167 -0.46 11.54 -17.38
C LYS A 167 0.52 12.31 -18.26
N SER A 168 0.99 13.46 -17.78
CA SER A 168 1.69 14.45 -18.59
C SER A 168 3.20 14.30 -18.62
N ASP A 169 3.82 13.76 -17.55
CA ASP A 169 5.26 13.71 -17.42
C ASP A 169 5.86 12.48 -18.10
N ASP A 170 7.06 12.63 -18.65
CA ASP A 170 7.81 11.52 -19.21
C ASP A 170 8.46 10.73 -18.07
N LEU A 171 7.74 9.68 -17.63
CA LEU A 171 8.17 8.77 -16.57
C LEU A 171 7.58 7.38 -16.81
N LYS A 172 8.24 6.36 -16.27
CA LYS A 172 7.74 4.99 -16.29
C LYS A 172 6.98 4.69 -15.01
N ILE A 173 5.87 3.98 -15.15
CA ILE A 173 4.98 3.60 -14.05
C ILE A 173 4.95 2.09 -13.95
N LEU A 174 5.32 1.58 -12.77
CA LEU A 174 5.25 0.16 -12.46
C LEU A 174 3.98 -0.13 -11.68
N THR A 175 3.22 -1.10 -12.13
CA THR A 175 2.00 -1.59 -11.49
C THR A 175 2.22 -2.99 -10.94
N ILE A 176 1.54 -3.32 -9.87
CA ILE A 176 1.72 -4.62 -9.19
C ILE A 176 0.75 -5.70 -9.66
N THR A 177 -0.28 -5.35 -10.44
CA THR A 177 -1.20 -6.30 -11.07
C THR A 177 -1.76 -5.75 -12.38
N ASN A 178 -2.24 -6.63 -13.26
CA ASN A 178 -2.98 -6.24 -14.46
C ASN A 178 -4.26 -5.48 -14.14
N PHE A 179 -4.94 -5.84 -13.05
CA PHE A 179 -6.12 -5.12 -12.56
C PHE A 179 -5.77 -3.66 -12.23
N HIS A 180 -4.63 -3.43 -11.56
CA HIS A 180 -4.15 -2.10 -11.25
C HIS A 180 -3.77 -1.30 -12.51
N LYS A 181 -3.08 -1.96 -13.45
CA LYS A 181 -2.74 -1.38 -14.76
C LYS A 181 -3.99 -0.92 -15.50
N HIS A 182 -5.02 -1.74 -15.54
CA HIS A 182 -6.30 -1.42 -16.18
C HIS A 182 -6.94 -0.14 -15.63
N TYR A 183 -7.01 0.02 -14.30
CA TYR A 183 -7.53 1.24 -13.68
C TYR A 183 -6.73 2.51 -14.01
N LEU A 184 -5.40 2.38 -14.18
CA LEU A 184 -4.57 3.50 -14.61
C LEU A 184 -4.86 3.90 -16.05
N ILE A 185 -5.04 2.93 -16.95
CA ILE A 185 -5.44 3.17 -18.35
C ILE A 185 -6.80 3.85 -18.40
N GLU A 186 -7.79 3.34 -17.66
CA GLU A 186 -9.12 3.96 -17.57
C GLU A 186 -9.09 5.38 -16.97
N SER A 187 -8.11 5.65 -16.13
CA SER A 187 -7.87 7.00 -15.60
C SER A 187 -7.23 7.93 -16.64
N GLY A 188 -6.91 7.45 -17.85
CA GLY A 188 -6.36 8.21 -18.96
C GLY A 188 -4.83 8.31 -18.96
N ILE A 189 -4.13 7.33 -18.39
CA ILE A 189 -2.67 7.21 -18.49
C ILE A 189 -2.35 6.36 -19.72
N ASP A 190 -1.35 6.81 -20.51
CA ASP A 190 -0.90 6.09 -21.70
C ASP A 190 -0.33 4.72 -21.31
N GLU A 191 -0.83 3.66 -21.93
CA GLU A 191 -0.39 2.29 -21.69
C GLU A 191 1.12 2.10 -21.91
N LYS A 192 1.74 2.84 -22.84
CA LYS A 192 3.17 2.79 -23.12
C LYS A 192 4.07 3.19 -21.94
N LYS A 193 3.48 3.90 -20.95
CA LYS A 193 4.18 4.26 -19.72
C LYS A 193 4.10 3.18 -18.65
N LEU A 194 3.23 2.18 -18.82
CA LEU A 194 2.81 1.24 -17.80
C LEU A 194 3.47 -0.13 -18.01
N ASP A 195 4.28 -0.54 -17.04
CA ASP A 195 4.83 -1.89 -17.00
C ASP A 195 4.31 -2.65 -15.78
N LEU A 196 4.16 -3.97 -15.90
CA LEU A 196 3.80 -4.84 -14.79
C LEU A 196 5.07 -5.26 -14.05
N TYR A 197 5.13 -4.99 -12.76
CA TYR A 197 6.23 -5.39 -11.89
C TYR A 197 5.71 -5.81 -10.52
N LEU A 198 5.59 -7.11 -10.34
CA LEU A 198 5.09 -7.72 -9.11
C LEU A 198 5.99 -7.39 -7.91
N ASN A 199 5.41 -7.38 -6.72
CA ASN A 199 6.23 -7.32 -5.51
C ASN A 199 7.04 -8.61 -5.38
N PRO A 200 8.34 -8.52 -5.07
CA PRO A 200 9.15 -9.70 -4.84
C PRO A 200 8.68 -10.43 -3.57
N ILE A 201 8.79 -11.73 -3.60
CA ILE A 201 8.52 -12.59 -2.46
C ILE A 201 9.66 -13.58 -2.36
N GLU A 202 10.24 -13.70 -1.18
CA GLU A 202 11.25 -14.70 -0.91
C GLU A 202 10.56 -16.06 -0.70
N VAL A 203 10.78 -16.99 -1.62
CA VAL A 203 10.26 -18.35 -1.54
C VAL A 203 11.29 -19.23 -0.85
N LYS A 204 11.04 -19.61 0.39
CA LYS A 204 11.86 -20.59 1.14
C LYS A 204 11.43 -22.00 0.75
N LYS A 205 12.01 -22.55 -0.32
CA LYS A 205 11.62 -23.84 -0.94
C LYS A 205 11.56 -25.05 -0.01
N ASP A 206 12.30 -25.05 1.08
CA ASP A 206 12.49 -26.24 1.92
C ASP A 206 11.42 -26.43 3.01
N LYS A 207 10.44 -25.54 3.12
CA LYS A 207 9.43 -25.55 4.19
C LYS A 207 8.04 -26.06 3.77
N TYR A 208 7.84 -26.47 2.53
CA TYR A 208 6.51 -26.87 2.07
C TYR A 208 6.17 -28.31 2.40
N ASN A 209 5.22 -28.51 3.29
CA ASN A 209 4.65 -29.82 3.57
C ASN A 209 3.58 -30.13 2.51
N LYS A 210 3.81 -31.19 1.73
CA LYS A 210 2.92 -31.55 0.58
C LYS A 210 1.55 -32.10 0.98
N ASN A 211 1.35 -32.50 2.23
CA ASN A 211 0.08 -33.09 2.67
C ASN A 211 -0.47 -32.38 3.91
N LEU A 212 -1.23 -31.32 3.67
CA LEU A 212 -1.90 -30.52 4.71
C LEU A 212 -3.37 -30.93 4.91
N SER A 213 -3.80 -32.07 4.34
CA SER A 213 -5.20 -32.51 4.41
C SER A 213 -5.69 -32.71 5.85
N ASN A 214 -4.81 -33.09 6.78
CA ASN A 214 -5.12 -33.32 8.19
C ASN A 214 -4.92 -32.06 9.06
N SER A 215 -4.42 -30.96 8.51
CA SER A 215 -4.29 -29.72 9.28
C SER A 215 -5.64 -29.09 9.56
N LYS A 216 -5.85 -28.68 10.79
CA LYS A 216 -7.05 -27.96 11.23
C LYS A 216 -6.82 -26.44 11.30
N SER A 217 -5.59 -25.99 11.03
CA SER A 217 -5.22 -24.57 11.12
C SER A 217 -5.66 -23.80 9.89
N VAL A 218 -6.36 -22.70 10.11
CA VAL A 218 -6.68 -21.68 9.11
C VAL A 218 -6.04 -20.37 9.54
N ILE A 219 -5.37 -19.67 8.64
CA ILE A 219 -4.57 -18.49 8.95
C ILE A 219 -5.24 -17.23 8.39
N PHE A 220 -5.41 -16.23 9.24
CA PHE A 220 -5.55 -14.83 8.85
C PHE A 220 -4.32 -14.07 9.33
N ALA A 221 -3.68 -13.30 8.44
CA ALA A 221 -2.61 -12.39 8.85
C ALA A 221 -2.79 -11.01 8.21
N GLY A 222 -2.76 -9.97 9.05
CA GLY A 222 -2.94 -8.60 8.63
C GLY A 222 -3.40 -7.67 9.74
N ARG A 223 -3.53 -6.38 9.40
CA ARG A 223 -4.01 -5.38 10.37
C ARG A 223 -5.43 -5.67 10.81
N LEU A 224 -5.69 -5.59 12.12
CA LEU A 224 -7.02 -5.79 12.70
C LEU A 224 -7.82 -4.49 12.66
N ASN A 225 -8.19 -4.06 11.46
CA ASN A 225 -8.94 -2.85 11.18
C ASN A 225 -10.20 -3.16 10.37
N GLU A 226 -11.12 -2.20 10.31
CA GLU A 226 -12.39 -2.36 9.60
C GLU A 226 -12.21 -2.67 8.09
N GLU A 227 -11.21 -2.05 7.46
CA GLU A 227 -10.94 -2.25 6.03
C GLU A 227 -10.50 -3.66 5.67
N LYS A 228 -9.92 -4.40 6.60
CA LYS A 228 -9.53 -5.80 6.40
C LYS A 228 -10.69 -6.79 6.60
N GLY A 229 -11.85 -6.30 7.01
CA GLY A 229 -13.07 -7.13 7.13
C GLY A 229 -12.98 -8.19 8.21
N ILE A 230 -12.13 -8.00 9.22
CA ILE A 230 -11.91 -8.98 10.28
C ILE A 230 -13.17 -9.21 11.15
N LYS A 231 -14.00 -8.18 11.34
CA LYS A 231 -15.28 -8.33 12.07
C LYS A 231 -16.23 -9.28 11.34
N GLU A 232 -16.31 -9.14 10.01
CA GLU A 232 -17.15 -10.00 9.17
C GLU A 232 -16.63 -11.42 9.15
N LEU A 233 -15.32 -11.60 9.08
CA LEU A 233 -14.70 -12.92 9.17
C LEU A 233 -15.06 -13.60 10.48
N LEU A 234 -14.86 -12.92 11.60
CA LEU A 234 -15.14 -13.47 12.93
C LEU A 234 -16.62 -13.75 13.15
N GLY A 235 -17.52 -12.86 12.70
CA GLY A 235 -18.96 -13.10 12.75
C GLY A 235 -19.35 -14.36 11.97
N THR A 236 -18.84 -14.54 10.75
CA THR A 236 -19.08 -15.75 9.97
C THR A 236 -18.43 -16.99 10.59
N TRP A 237 -17.25 -16.84 11.21
CA TRP A 237 -16.56 -17.97 11.86
C TRP A 237 -17.35 -18.52 13.05
N GLU A 238 -18.11 -17.68 13.75
CA GLU A 238 -19.01 -18.12 14.82
C GLU A 238 -20.08 -19.11 14.34
N ASP A 239 -20.56 -18.97 13.09
CA ASP A 239 -21.52 -19.90 12.49
C ASP A 239 -20.87 -21.28 12.20
N VAL A 240 -19.54 -21.33 12.11
CA VAL A 240 -18.74 -22.54 11.84
C VAL A 240 -18.26 -23.20 13.14
N LYS A 241 -18.73 -22.77 14.31
CA LYS A 241 -18.31 -23.25 15.65
C LYS A 241 -18.31 -24.77 15.85
N LYS A 242 -19.06 -25.50 15.05
CA LYS A 242 -19.09 -26.98 15.07
C LYS A 242 -17.98 -27.62 14.23
N SER A 243 -17.16 -26.82 13.55
CA SER A 243 -16.05 -27.34 12.78
C SER A 243 -14.84 -27.65 13.66
N GLU A 244 -14.05 -28.61 13.20
CA GLU A 244 -12.77 -28.95 13.82
C GLU A 244 -11.64 -27.95 13.51
N PHE A 245 -11.91 -26.89 12.72
CA PHE A 245 -10.93 -25.93 12.30
C PHE A 245 -10.67 -24.85 13.35
N ILE A 246 -9.41 -24.42 13.42
CA ILE A 246 -8.92 -23.36 14.33
C ILE A 246 -8.49 -22.18 13.48
N LEU A 247 -9.09 -21.02 13.71
CA LEU A 247 -8.69 -19.74 13.10
C LEU A 247 -7.57 -19.11 13.92
N ASN A 248 -6.39 -19.05 13.34
CA ASN A 248 -5.21 -18.40 13.90
C ASN A 248 -5.08 -17.00 13.28
N ILE A 249 -5.11 -15.96 14.12
CA ILE A 249 -5.11 -14.55 13.72
C ILE A 249 -3.78 -13.93 14.13
N TYR A 250 -3.04 -13.46 13.12
CA TYR A 250 -1.76 -12.75 13.28
C TYR A 250 -1.89 -11.30 12.90
N GLY A 251 -1.35 -10.42 13.74
CA GLY A 251 -1.33 -8.97 13.54
C GLY A 251 -2.08 -8.20 14.60
N THR A 252 -1.99 -6.88 14.54
CA THR A 252 -2.54 -5.91 15.48
C THR A 252 -3.34 -4.83 14.75
N GLY A 253 -4.09 -4.03 15.49
CA GLY A 253 -4.84 -2.92 14.89
C GLY A 253 -5.84 -2.28 15.85
N SER A 254 -6.55 -1.29 15.32
CA SER A 254 -7.50 -0.48 16.12
C SER A 254 -8.69 -1.27 16.69
N LEU A 255 -8.94 -2.47 16.20
CA LEU A 255 -10.04 -3.33 16.64
C LEU A 255 -9.57 -4.48 17.55
N GLU A 256 -8.26 -4.63 17.79
CA GLU A 256 -7.70 -5.79 18.48
C GLU A 256 -8.33 -6.05 19.83
N GLU A 257 -8.35 -5.07 20.74
CA GLU A 257 -8.87 -5.20 22.10
C GLU A 257 -10.34 -5.63 22.10
N GLU A 258 -11.17 -4.99 21.24
CA GLU A 258 -12.58 -5.34 21.07
C GLU A 258 -12.76 -6.78 20.59
N LEU A 259 -11.97 -7.18 19.56
CA LEU A 259 -12.10 -8.49 18.93
C LEU A 259 -11.61 -9.62 19.83
N VAL A 260 -10.48 -9.43 20.51
CA VAL A 260 -9.94 -10.40 21.47
C VAL A 260 -10.94 -10.65 22.59
N LYS A 261 -11.49 -9.58 23.19
CA LYS A 261 -12.48 -9.69 24.26
C LYS A 261 -13.76 -10.42 23.83
N LYS A 262 -14.17 -10.21 22.58
CA LYS A 262 -15.46 -10.74 22.09
C LYS A 262 -15.37 -12.15 21.53
N TYR A 263 -14.27 -12.49 20.85
CA TYR A 263 -14.20 -13.67 19.99
C TYR A 263 -13.14 -14.69 20.39
N SER A 264 -12.24 -14.40 21.35
CA SER A 264 -11.24 -15.39 21.79
C SER A 264 -11.93 -16.65 22.33
N SER A 265 -11.51 -17.80 21.80
CA SER A 265 -12.06 -19.11 22.14
C SER A 265 -11.08 -20.22 21.76
N GLU A 266 -11.42 -21.48 22.06
CA GLU A 266 -10.56 -22.62 21.68
C GLU A 266 -10.33 -22.75 20.16
N ASN A 267 -11.26 -22.25 19.34
CA ASN A 267 -11.19 -22.29 17.88
C ASN A 267 -10.90 -20.94 17.22
N ILE A 268 -10.63 -19.87 17.98
CA ILE A 268 -10.19 -18.55 17.50
C ILE A 268 -9.07 -18.04 18.39
N ILE A 269 -7.85 -18.07 17.86
CA ILE A 269 -6.62 -17.74 18.60
C ILE A 269 -5.99 -16.48 18.02
N PHE A 270 -5.81 -15.46 18.87
CA PHE A 270 -5.10 -14.24 18.53
C PHE A 270 -3.64 -14.34 18.98
N HIS A 271 -2.72 -14.17 18.04
CA HIS A 271 -1.27 -14.26 18.27
C HIS A 271 -0.60 -12.89 18.42
N GLY A 272 -1.33 -11.79 18.13
CA GLY A 272 -0.77 -10.44 18.10
C GLY A 272 0.18 -10.21 16.92
N GLU A 273 1.05 -9.20 17.04
CA GLU A 273 2.10 -8.92 16.06
C GLU A 273 3.28 -9.86 16.30
N VAL A 274 3.68 -10.56 15.27
CA VAL A 274 4.83 -11.49 15.27
C VAL A 274 5.72 -11.22 14.06
N ASP A 275 6.93 -11.73 14.07
CA ASP A 275 7.83 -11.65 12.93
C ASP A 275 7.25 -12.40 11.71
N ASN A 276 7.54 -11.90 10.51
CA ASN A 276 7.01 -12.47 9.28
C ASN A 276 7.41 -13.94 9.08
N ASP A 277 8.59 -14.34 9.53
CA ASP A 277 9.04 -15.73 9.47
C ASP A 277 8.14 -16.68 10.27
N VAL A 278 7.57 -16.23 11.38
CA VAL A 278 6.60 -16.99 12.18
C VAL A 278 5.29 -17.17 11.42
N VAL A 279 4.84 -16.10 10.72
CA VAL A 279 3.64 -16.17 9.88
C VAL A 279 3.84 -17.14 8.71
N ILE A 280 4.98 -17.07 8.02
CA ILE A 280 5.33 -17.97 6.91
C ILE A 280 5.40 -19.42 7.39
N ASP A 281 6.01 -19.68 8.56
CA ASP A 281 6.05 -21.03 9.14
C ASP A 281 4.64 -21.55 9.48
N ALA A 282 3.77 -20.68 10.02
CA ALA A 282 2.38 -21.04 10.29
C ALA A 282 1.59 -21.33 8.99
N ILE A 283 1.79 -20.52 7.94
CA ILE A 283 1.17 -20.74 6.62
C ILE A 283 1.60 -22.10 6.05
N SER A 284 2.88 -22.44 6.14
CA SER A 284 3.41 -23.71 5.61
C SER A 284 2.80 -24.97 6.25
N LYS A 285 2.16 -24.84 7.41
CA LYS A 285 1.50 -25.89 8.17
C LYS A 285 -0.03 -25.79 8.16
N ALA A 286 -0.57 -24.75 7.55
CA ALA A 286 -1.99 -24.46 7.57
C ALA A 286 -2.78 -25.23 6.49
N ARG A 287 -4.02 -25.55 6.80
CA ARG A 287 -5.00 -26.08 5.82
C ARG A 287 -5.36 -25.08 4.76
N ALA A 288 -5.51 -23.81 5.19
CA ALA A 288 -5.92 -22.71 4.34
C ALA A 288 -5.46 -21.35 4.90
N VAL A 289 -5.36 -20.39 4.01
CA VAL A 289 -5.21 -18.97 4.34
C VAL A 289 -6.49 -18.24 3.93
N ILE A 290 -6.97 -17.34 4.77
CA ILE A 290 -8.20 -16.60 4.52
C ILE A 290 -7.96 -15.08 4.52
N THR A 291 -8.62 -14.38 3.61
CA THR A 291 -8.68 -12.92 3.58
C THR A 291 -10.11 -12.46 3.41
N SER A 292 -10.51 -11.45 4.18
CA SER A 292 -11.86 -10.88 4.22
C SER A 292 -11.90 -9.41 3.81
N THR A 293 -10.83 -8.92 3.17
CA THR A 293 -10.65 -7.50 2.86
C THR A 293 -11.85 -6.88 2.13
N LYS A 294 -12.28 -5.70 2.58
CA LYS A 294 -13.32 -4.87 1.97
C LYS A 294 -12.76 -3.92 0.90
N MET A 295 -11.43 -3.77 0.87
CA MET A 295 -10.76 -2.88 -0.06
C MET A 295 -10.34 -3.62 -1.33
N TYR A 296 -10.07 -2.88 -2.39
CA TYR A 296 -9.32 -3.41 -3.51
C TYR A 296 -7.86 -3.55 -3.09
N GLU A 297 -7.37 -4.77 -3.15
CA GLU A 297 -5.97 -5.07 -2.91
C GLU A 297 -5.21 -5.02 -4.24
N GLY A 298 -3.97 -4.58 -4.17
CA GLY A 298 -3.05 -4.73 -5.30
C GLY A 298 -2.56 -6.17 -5.37
N GLN A 299 -1.54 -6.47 -4.57
CA GLN A 299 -0.94 -7.80 -4.44
C GLN A 299 -0.87 -8.14 -2.94
N PRO A 300 -1.88 -8.80 -2.38
CA PRO A 300 -1.91 -9.12 -0.96
C PRO A 300 -0.74 -10.06 -0.60
N ARG A 301 0.19 -9.59 0.23
CA ARG A 301 1.39 -10.33 0.60
C ARG A 301 1.05 -11.71 1.17
N LEU A 302 0.08 -11.79 2.06
CA LEU A 302 -0.39 -13.04 2.65
C LEU A 302 -0.76 -14.11 1.61
N LEU A 303 -1.50 -13.73 0.56
CA LEU A 303 -1.90 -14.69 -0.48
C LEU A 303 -0.71 -15.14 -1.34
N CYS A 304 0.23 -14.23 -1.56
CA CYS A 304 1.44 -14.55 -2.31
C CYS A 304 2.40 -15.45 -1.51
N GLU A 305 2.48 -15.26 -0.20
CA GLU A 305 3.26 -16.11 0.70
C GLU A 305 2.64 -17.50 0.88
N ALA A 306 1.34 -17.64 0.60
CA ALA A 306 0.60 -18.89 0.69
C ALA A 306 0.53 -19.68 -0.63
N SER A 307 0.98 -19.11 -1.75
CA SER A 307 0.94 -19.73 -3.07
C SER A 307 2.24 -20.44 -3.43
#